data_14371227bab01bf721b21e0595c2ddde
#
_entry.id   14371227bab01bf721b21e0595c2ddde
#
_cell.length_a   1.000
_cell.length_b   1.000
_cell.length_c   1.000
_cell.angle_alpha   90.00
_cell.angle_beta   90.00
_cell.angle_gamma   90.00
#
_symmetry.space_group_name_H-M   'P 1'
#
loop_
_entity.id
_entity.type
_entity.pdbx_description
1 polymer ?
#
loop_
_entity_poly.entity_id
_entity_poly.type
_entity_poly.pdbx_seq_one_letter_code
_entity_poly.pdbx_strand_id
1 'polypeptide(L)'
;MDRVRIVSFTENGYQLFCRMRKVIGDRAAVTGYSGRSQVAETHPDIYPVTEGLQAWCETVFEQSEVLIFIGACGIAVRTIAPFLDSKYTDPAVLVAD
;
A
#
# COMPACT_ATOMS: atom_id res chain seq x y z
N MET A 1 6.84 -3.91 -16.15
CA MET A 1 5.47 -3.70 -15.65
C MET A 1 5.55 -3.09 -14.26
N ASP A 2 4.79 -2.03 -14.05
CA ASP A 2 4.87 -1.27 -12.81
C ASP A 2 4.37 -2.09 -11.62
N ARG A 3 5.09 -1.99 -10.52
CA ARG A 3 4.73 -2.66 -9.27
C ARG A 3 4.04 -1.67 -8.36
N VAL A 4 2.75 -1.89 -8.17
CA VAL A 4 1.90 -1.04 -7.35
C VAL A 4 1.53 -1.80 -6.07
N ARG A 5 1.79 -1.22 -4.93
CA ARG A 5 1.42 -1.80 -3.64
C ARG A 5 0.49 -0.84 -2.93
N ILE A 6 -0.60 -1.39 -2.44
CA ILE A 6 -1.68 -0.61 -1.82
C ILE A 6 -1.92 -1.17 -0.42
N VAL A 7 -1.86 -0.31 0.58
CA VAL A 7 -2.17 -0.69 1.96
C VAL A 7 -3.41 0.06 2.43
N SER A 8 -4.31 -0.66 3.08
CA SER A 8 -5.51 -0.12 3.68
C SER A 8 -5.61 -0.58 5.13
N PHE A 9 -6.59 -0.05 5.87
CA PHE A 9 -6.71 -0.32 7.30
C PHE A 9 -8.13 -0.65 7.72
N THR A 10 -9.10 -0.47 6.84
CA THR A 10 -10.52 -0.69 7.16
C THR A 10 -11.19 -1.49 6.05
N GLU A 11 -12.39 -1.97 6.34
CA GLU A 11 -13.20 -2.64 5.32
C GLU A 11 -13.52 -1.70 4.16
N ASN A 12 -13.85 -0.44 4.46
CA ASN A 12 -14.10 0.55 3.39
C ASN A 12 -12.85 0.79 2.55
N GLY A 13 -11.69 0.82 3.19
CA GLY A 13 -10.41 0.94 2.48
C GLY A 13 -10.17 -0.26 1.56
N TYR A 14 -10.49 -1.46 2.03
CA TYR A 14 -10.40 -2.65 1.19
C TYR A 14 -11.30 -2.54 -0.04
N GLN A 15 -12.54 -2.04 0.14
CA GLN A 15 -13.44 -1.87 -0.99
C GLN A 15 -12.90 -0.87 -2.02
N LEU A 16 -12.26 0.19 -1.55
CA LEU A 16 -11.61 1.15 -2.46
C LEU A 16 -10.42 0.49 -3.19
N PHE A 17 -9.63 -0.30 -2.48
CA PHE A 17 -8.57 -1.09 -3.09
C PHE A 17 -9.09 -1.96 -4.24
N CYS A 18 -10.21 -2.63 -4.03
CA CYS A 18 -10.81 -3.49 -5.06
C CYS A 18 -11.18 -2.68 -6.30
N ARG A 19 -11.74 -1.48 -6.11
CA ARG A 19 -12.07 -0.61 -7.25
C ARG A 19 -10.83 -0.12 -7.98
N MET A 20 -9.80 0.25 -7.24
CA MET A 20 -8.52 0.66 -7.83
C MET A 20 -7.90 -0.46 -8.65
N ARG A 21 -7.85 -1.66 -8.08
CA ARG A 21 -7.29 -2.83 -8.76
C ARG A 21 -8.03 -3.11 -10.06
N LYS A 22 -9.34 -3.00 -10.04
CA LYS A 22 -10.16 -3.23 -11.22
C LYS A 22 -9.88 -2.19 -12.32
N VAL A 23 -9.72 -0.93 -11.94
CA VAL A 23 -9.42 0.15 -12.88
C VAL A 23 -8.01 -0.01 -13.47
N ILE A 24 -7.04 -0.37 -12.65
CA ILE A 24 -5.66 -0.60 -13.09
C ILE A 24 -5.59 -1.78 -14.05
N GLY A 25 -6.31 -2.86 -13.73
CA GLY A 25 -6.37 -4.05 -14.59
C GLY A 25 -5.01 -4.66 -14.84
N ASP A 26 -4.70 -4.89 -16.11
CA ASP A 26 -3.45 -5.54 -16.52
C ASP A 26 -2.29 -4.56 -16.74
N ARG A 27 -2.50 -3.27 -16.50
CA ARG A 27 -1.47 -2.25 -16.76
C ARG A 27 -0.32 -2.30 -15.77
N ALA A 28 -0.57 -2.87 -14.59
CA ALA A 28 0.43 -2.96 -13.54
C ALA A 28 0.21 -4.19 -12.69
N ALA A 29 1.25 -4.64 -12.00
CA ALA A 29 1.16 -5.68 -10.99
C ALA A 29 0.74 -5.03 -9.68
N VAL A 30 -0.45 -5.34 -9.20
CA VAL A 30 -1.02 -4.73 -7.99
C VAL A 30 -1.07 -5.74 -6.86
N THR A 31 -0.51 -5.38 -5.71
CA THR A 31 -0.57 -6.19 -4.50
C THR A 31 -1.22 -5.38 -3.40
N GLY A 32 -2.21 -5.98 -2.73
CA GLY A 32 -2.93 -5.32 -1.64
C GLY A 32 -2.53 -5.84 -0.27
N TYR A 33 -2.54 -4.95 0.70
CA TYR A 33 -2.19 -5.25 2.09
C TYR A 33 -3.20 -4.59 3.02
N SER A 34 -3.35 -5.15 4.21
CA SER A 34 -4.11 -4.52 5.28
C SER A 34 -3.26 -4.38 6.53
N GLY A 35 -3.27 -3.20 7.11
CA GLY A 35 -2.67 -2.96 8.41
C GLY A 35 -3.51 -3.48 9.58
N ARG A 36 -4.69 -4.00 9.29
CA ARG A 36 -5.59 -4.59 10.29
C ARG A 36 -5.80 -6.06 9.97
N SER A 37 -5.34 -6.94 10.86
CA SER A 37 -5.37 -8.38 10.63
C SER A 37 -6.78 -8.93 10.41
N GLN A 38 -7.77 -8.37 11.08
CA GLN A 38 -9.16 -8.81 10.93
C GLN A 38 -9.67 -8.65 9.50
N VAL A 39 -9.29 -7.56 8.84
CA VAL A 39 -9.68 -7.32 7.45
C VAL A 39 -8.95 -8.30 6.54
N ALA A 40 -7.66 -8.51 6.76
CA ALA A 40 -6.88 -9.46 5.96
C ALA A 40 -7.39 -10.89 6.09
N GLU A 41 -7.81 -11.29 7.30
CA GLU A 41 -8.37 -12.63 7.52
C GLU A 41 -9.64 -12.87 6.74
N THR A 42 -10.44 -11.83 6.52
CA THR A 42 -11.71 -11.93 5.81
C THR A 42 -11.52 -11.94 4.29
N HIS A 43 -10.42 -11.39 3.81
CA HIS A 43 -10.17 -11.21 2.37
C HIS A 43 -8.88 -11.91 1.95
N PRO A 44 -8.95 -13.11 1.39
CA PRO A 44 -7.74 -13.89 1.04
C PRO A 44 -6.96 -13.31 -0.13
N ASP A 45 -7.46 -12.29 -0.81
CA ASP A 45 -6.77 -11.64 -1.93
C ASP A 45 -5.83 -10.51 -1.50
N ILE A 46 -5.71 -10.26 -0.19
CA ILE A 46 -4.74 -9.30 0.34
C ILE A 46 -3.91 -9.94 1.44
N TYR A 47 -2.78 -9.31 1.75
CA TYR A 47 -1.85 -9.81 2.77
C TYR A 47 -1.92 -8.97 4.02
N PRO A 48 -1.76 -9.56 5.21
CA PRO A 48 -1.67 -8.79 6.44
C PRO A 48 -0.30 -8.11 6.56
N VAL A 49 -0.29 -6.95 7.19
CA VAL A 49 0.96 -6.31 7.62
C VAL A 49 1.25 -6.85 9.03
N THR A 50 2.16 -7.80 9.13
CA THR A 50 2.36 -8.57 10.38
C THR A 50 3.41 -7.98 11.32
N GLU A 51 4.36 -7.21 10.80
CA GLU A 51 5.50 -6.72 11.57
C GLU A 51 5.42 -5.22 11.86
N GLY A 52 4.24 -4.64 11.69
CA GLY A 52 4.06 -3.21 11.79
C GLY A 52 4.27 -2.51 10.46
N LEU A 53 3.68 -1.34 10.35
CA LEU A 53 3.64 -0.59 9.08
C LEU A 53 5.02 -0.13 8.65
N GLN A 54 5.86 0.27 9.61
CA GLN A 54 7.22 0.74 9.32
C GLN A 54 8.09 -0.38 8.73
N ALA A 55 8.06 -1.56 9.35
CA ALA A 55 8.82 -2.71 8.85
C ALA A 55 8.32 -3.17 7.49
N TRP A 56 7.01 -3.14 7.29
CA TRP A 56 6.43 -3.43 5.99
C TRP A 56 6.93 -2.46 4.94
N CYS A 57 6.93 -1.17 5.25
CA CYS A 57 7.37 -0.15 4.31
C CYS A 57 8.84 -0.32 3.96
N GLU A 58 9.68 -0.63 4.95
CA GLU A 58 11.09 -0.90 4.71
C GLU A 58 11.30 -2.01 3.68
N THR A 59 10.47 -3.05 3.76
CA THR A 59 10.55 -4.19 2.83
C THR A 59 10.11 -3.81 1.42
N VAL A 60 9.03 -3.05 1.28
CA VAL A 60 8.40 -2.84 -0.03
C VAL A 60 8.77 -1.54 -0.72
N PHE A 61 9.38 -0.58 -0.01
CA PHE A 61 9.58 0.76 -0.53
C PHE A 61 10.42 0.74 -1.82
N GLU A 62 11.59 0.14 -1.77
CA GLU A 62 12.49 0.08 -2.93
C GLU A 62 11.97 -0.81 -4.05
N GLN A 63 11.12 -1.77 -3.70
CA GLN A 63 10.59 -2.72 -4.67
C GLN A 63 9.34 -2.22 -5.38
N SER A 64 8.81 -1.09 -4.95
CA SER A 64 7.57 -0.54 -5.51
C SER A 64 7.87 0.63 -6.43
N GLU A 65 7.10 0.74 -7.48
CA GLU A 65 7.11 1.92 -8.33
C GLU A 65 6.05 2.91 -7.88
N VAL A 66 4.95 2.39 -7.31
CA VAL A 66 3.89 3.20 -6.73
C VAL A 66 3.47 2.59 -5.40
N LEU A 67 3.39 3.41 -4.37
CA LEU A 67 2.81 3.04 -3.08
C LEU A 67 1.55 3.87 -2.86
N ILE A 68 0.45 3.20 -2.54
CA ILE A 68 -0.82 3.87 -2.26
C ILE A 68 -1.24 3.54 -0.84
N PHE A 69 -1.44 4.59 -0.04
CA PHE A 69 -1.98 4.46 1.31
C PHE A 69 -3.45 4.89 1.28
N ILE A 70 -4.33 3.99 1.66
CA ILE A 70 -5.75 4.31 1.79
C ILE A 70 -6.01 4.56 3.28
N GLY A 71 -6.01 5.83 3.67
CA GLY A 71 -6.17 6.22 5.06
C GLY A 71 -5.65 7.61 5.32
N ALA A 72 -5.35 7.90 6.58
CA ALA A 72 -4.92 9.23 6.99
C ALA A 72 -3.54 9.59 6.45
N CYS A 73 -3.42 10.77 5.88
CA CYS A 73 -2.18 11.27 5.28
C CYS A 73 -1.02 11.29 6.28
N GLY A 74 -1.29 11.65 7.54
CA GLY A 74 -0.25 11.68 8.57
C GLY A 74 0.42 10.34 8.80
N ILE A 75 -0.35 9.25 8.70
CA ILE A 75 0.20 7.89 8.84
C ILE A 75 1.15 7.61 7.68
N ALA A 76 0.75 7.94 6.46
CA ALA A 76 1.58 7.72 5.28
C ALA A 76 2.90 8.50 5.39
N VAL A 77 2.83 9.78 5.72
CA VAL A 77 4.02 10.63 5.81
C VAL A 77 4.98 10.09 6.86
N ARG A 78 4.49 9.75 8.05
CA ARG A 78 5.36 9.21 9.10
C ARG A 78 5.98 7.87 8.72
N THR A 79 5.24 7.06 7.97
CA THR A 79 5.71 5.74 7.57
C THR A 79 6.83 5.82 6.55
N ILE A 80 6.71 6.69 5.55
CA ILE A 80 7.67 6.75 4.45
C ILE A 80 8.89 7.63 4.76
N ALA A 81 8.77 8.57 5.69
CA ALA A 81 9.82 9.57 5.93
C ALA A 81 11.22 8.96 6.13
N PRO A 82 11.40 7.87 6.91
CA PRO A 82 12.73 7.29 7.09
C PRO A 82 13.34 6.69 5.84
N PHE A 83 12.54 6.42 4.82
CA PHE A 83 12.97 5.70 3.62
C PHE A 83 13.18 6.61 2.42
N LEU A 84 12.82 7.88 2.52
CA LEU A 84 13.00 8.82 1.41
C LEU A 84 14.48 9.01 1.11
N ASP A 85 14.86 8.80 -0.13
CA ASP A 85 16.25 8.89 -0.56
C ASP A 85 16.39 9.82 -1.76
N SER A 86 15.70 9.51 -2.86
CA SER A 86 15.82 10.28 -4.09
C SER A 86 14.51 10.30 -4.87
N LYS A 87 14.16 11.46 -5.41
CA LYS A 87 12.98 11.59 -6.25
C LYS A 87 13.08 10.78 -7.55
N TYR A 88 14.27 10.28 -7.89
CA TYR A 88 14.47 9.47 -9.08
C TYR A 88 14.37 7.98 -8.82
N THR A 89 14.63 7.54 -7.60
CA THR A 89 14.63 6.13 -7.24
C THR A 89 13.49 5.77 -6.31
N ASP A 90 12.95 6.73 -5.58
CA ASP A 90 11.82 6.50 -4.67
C ASP A 90 10.54 6.23 -5.46
N PRO A 91 9.65 5.41 -4.93
CA PRO A 91 8.35 5.20 -5.57
C PRO A 91 7.50 6.48 -5.52
N ALA A 92 6.56 6.58 -6.43
CA ALA A 92 5.49 7.57 -6.31
C ALA A 92 4.60 7.16 -5.15
N VAL A 93 4.29 8.08 -4.24
CA VAL A 93 3.45 7.80 -3.08
C VAL A 93 2.16 8.58 -3.20
N LEU A 94 1.05 7.86 -3.12
CA LEU A 94 -0.28 8.44 -3.21
C LEU A 94 -1.04 8.14 -1.93
N VAL A 95 -1.88 9.06 -1.51
CA VAL A 95 -2.73 8.89 -0.34
C VAL A 95 -4.18 9.12 -0.74
N ALA A 96 -5.03 8.15 -0.45
CA ALA A 96 -6.47 8.26 -0.66
C ALA A 96 -7.14 8.21 0.71
N ASP A 97 -7.80 9.28 1.07
CA ASP A 97 -8.45 9.40 2.37
C ASP A 97 -9.97 9.19 2.26
#